data_8ee8a6268e1e0e38ad5c7b1678dab0ee
#
_entry.id   8ee8a6268e1e0e38ad5c7b1678dab0ee
#
_cell.length_a   1.000
_cell.length_b   1.000
_cell.length_c   1.000
_cell.angle_alpha   90.00
_cell.angle_beta   90.00
_cell.angle_gamma   90.00
#
_symmetry.space_group_name_H-M   'P 1'
#
loop_
_entity.id
_entity.type
_entity.pdbx_description
1 polymer ?
#
loop_
_entity_poly.entity_id
_entity_poly.type
_entity_poly.pdbx_seq_one_letter_code
_entity_poly.pdbx_strand_id
1 'polypeptide(L)'
;MIAVQHVSKHYGHHTALDDVTFHVKKGEILAFLGPNGAGKTTTMRILTCFMPQSEGSATIAGFDCLDQPMDVKRHLGYLPEIPPLYPELTVDEYLTFVGRLKRLTPQRLASRRSHVIDQVGLGHVHNRVIGHLSKGYRQRVGLAQALIHDPPVLILDEPTVGLDPKQIIEIRELIKSLAGSHTIILSTHILPEAMAICDRVVIIHEGRIVAEDAPDRLFSRLRQSEKMSLTVKQPQPDWLERLGMLPGVLDVLPTANPNTCTIACELEQDLREKLSQFVVSQGYGLLELKPLSLSLEEVFLKLTHQEEDAGPGESDHPDSSGQPPA
;
A
#
# COMPACT_ATOMS: atom_id res chain seq x y z
N MET A 1 0.24 17.24 7.69
CA MET A 1 -1.12 16.89 8.17
C MET A 1 -1.07 15.73 9.16
N ILE A 2 -0.27 14.72 8.87
CA ILE A 2 0.07 13.62 9.77
C ILE A 2 1.57 13.64 9.94
N ALA A 3 2.09 13.46 11.17
CA ALA A 3 3.50 13.28 11.43
C ALA A 3 3.70 12.13 12.42
N VAL A 4 4.63 11.25 12.08
CA VAL A 4 5.10 10.12 12.90
C VAL A 4 6.60 10.31 13.06
N GLN A 5 7.09 10.37 14.29
CA GLN A 5 8.48 10.69 14.61
C GLN A 5 9.03 9.68 15.60
N HIS A 6 10.00 8.89 15.13
CA HIS A 6 10.72 7.90 15.92
C HIS A 6 9.81 6.93 16.71
N VAL A 7 8.70 6.51 16.06
CA VAL A 7 7.71 5.66 16.71
C VAL A 7 8.19 4.23 16.77
N SER A 8 8.31 3.70 18.00
CA SER A 8 8.56 2.30 18.26
C SER A 8 7.41 1.65 19.03
N LYS A 9 7.18 0.37 18.80
CA LYS A 9 6.17 -0.42 19.51
C LYS A 9 6.68 -1.79 19.89
N HIS A 10 6.71 -2.03 21.19
CA HIS A 10 7.14 -3.30 21.76
C HIS A 10 5.98 -4.06 22.41
N TYR A 11 5.92 -5.36 22.18
CA TYR A 11 5.01 -6.31 22.83
C TYR A 11 5.86 -7.37 23.57
N GLY A 12 6.22 -7.07 24.81
CA GLY A 12 7.20 -7.88 25.54
C GLY A 12 8.54 -7.90 24.82
N HIS A 13 8.97 -9.07 24.34
CA HIS A 13 10.23 -9.24 23.60
C HIS A 13 10.09 -9.02 22.09
N HIS A 14 8.88 -8.88 21.57
CA HIS A 14 8.64 -8.66 20.14
C HIS A 14 8.55 -7.17 19.83
N THR A 15 9.40 -6.69 18.93
CA THR A 15 9.36 -5.33 18.40
C THR A 15 8.53 -5.32 17.11
N ALA A 16 7.36 -4.71 17.17
CA ALA A 16 6.46 -4.62 16.03
C ALA A 16 6.69 -3.37 15.17
N LEU A 17 7.22 -2.31 15.76
CA LEU A 17 7.71 -1.10 15.07
C LEU A 17 9.02 -0.68 15.72
N ASP A 18 9.98 -0.27 14.90
CA ASP A 18 11.31 0.13 15.30
C ASP A 18 11.72 1.40 14.54
N ASP A 19 11.71 2.52 15.26
CA ASP A 19 12.11 3.85 14.78
C ASP A 19 11.41 4.33 13.50
N VAL A 20 10.09 4.16 13.43
CA VAL A 20 9.28 4.54 12.27
C VAL A 20 9.10 6.04 12.23
N THR A 21 9.57 6.69 11.14
CA THR A 21 9.44 8.13 10.92
C THR A 21 8.93 8.43 9.51
N PHE A 22 7.80 9.09 9.38
CA PHE A 22 7.24 9.58 8.11
C PHE A 22 6.25 10.72 8.34
N HIS A 23 5.91 11.42 7.26
CA HIS A 23 4.91 12.49 7.30
C HIS A 23 3.96 12.41 6.10
N VAL A 24 2.74 12.93 6.25
CA VAL A 24 1.75 13.03 5.17
C VAL A 24 1.31 14.49 5.02
N LYS A 25 1.42 15.02 3.81
CA LYS A 25 1.02 16.39 3.48
C LYS A 25 -0.52 16.48 3.43
N LYS A 26 -1.04 17.70 3.58
CA LYS A 26 -2.48 17.92 3.44
C LYS A 26 -2.94 17.59 2.01
N GLY A 27 -4.01 16.80 1.89
CA GLY A 27 -4.60 16.40 0.61
C GLY A 27 -3.86 15.28 -0.12
N GLU A 28 -2.76 14.76 0.43
CA GLU A 28 -1.97 13.67 -0.12
C GLU A 28 -2.60 12.31 0.16
N ILE A 29 -2.49 11.39 -0.80
CA ILE A 29 -2.76 9.96 -0.60
C ILE A 29 -1.42 9.25 -0.43
N LEU A 30 -1.13 8.77 0.78
CA LEU A 30 0.04 7.95 1.09
C LEU A 30 -0.34 6.47 1.14
N ALA A 31 0.33 5.63 0.36
CA ALA A 31 0.27 4.19 0.54
C ALA A 31 1.29 3.75 1.61
N PHE A 32 0.82 2.94 2.56
CA PHE A 32 1.65 2.27 3.54
C PHE A 32 1.72 0.79 3.17
N LEU A 33 2.79 0.40 2.48
CA LEU A 33 2.94 -0.88 1.79
C LEU A 33 3.86 -1.81 2.56
N GLY A 34 3.50 -3.09 2.67
CA GLY A 34 4.35 -4.09 3.33
C GLY A 34 3.69 -5.46 3.40
N PRO A 35 4.46 -6.54 3.61
CA PRO A 35 3.92 -7.88 3.80
C PRO A 35 3.10 -7.98 5.09
N ASN A 36 2.43 -9.12 5.27
CA ASN A 36 1.74 -9.40 6.52
C ASN A 36 2.75 -9.50 7.68
N GLY A 37 2.42 -8.86 8.81
CA GLY A 37 3.31 -8.81 9.96
C GLY A 37 4.37 -7.69 9.92
N ALA A 38 4.51 -6.93 8.83
CA ALA A 38 5.51 -5.87 8.71
C ALA A 38 5.30 -4.66 9.65
N GLY A 39 4.16 -4.55 10.36
CA GLY A 39 3.87 -3.42 11.25
C GLY A 39 2.76 -2.49 10.76
N LYS A 40 2.18 -2.70 9.57
CA LYS A 40 1.13 -1.82 8.99
C LYS A 40 -0.04 -1.57 9.95
N THR A 41 -0.72 -2.63 10.36
CA THR A 41 -1.89 -2.53 11.25
C THR A 41 -1.51 -1.95 12.62
N THR A 42 -0.30 -2.23 13.13
CA THR A 42 0.19 -1.60 14.38
C THR A 42 0.32 -0.10 14.22
N THR A 43 0.89 0.37 13.11
CA THR A 43 0.97 1.81 12.80
C THR A 43 -0.42 2.43 12.68
N MET A 44 -1.35 1.79 11.95
CA MET A 44 -2.74 2.29 11.83
C MET A 44 -3.44 2.36 13.18
N ARG A 45 -3.24 1.38 14.08
CA ARG A 45 -3.81 1.38 15.44
C ARG A 45 -3.25 2.48 16.32
N ILE A 46 -1.97 2.83 16.19
CA ILE A 46 -1.38 3.98 16.91
C ILE A 46 -2.00 5.28 16.41
N LEU A 47 -2.02 5.50 15.10
CA LEU A 47 -2.58 6.70 14.48
C LEU A 47 -4.08 6.88 14.77
N THR A 48 -4.83 5.79 14.92
CA THR A 48 -6.26 5.84 15.28
C THR A 48 -6.52 5.94 16.78
N CYS A 49 -5.47 6.09 17.59
CA CYS A 49 -5.54 6.12 19.05
C CYS A 49 -6.24 4.88 19.64
N PHE A 50 -6.05 3.72 19.00
CA PHE A 50 -6.53 2.44 19.53
C PHE A 50 -5.55 1.87 20.56
N MET A 51 -4.26 2.13 20.38
CA MET A 51 -3.19 1.79 21.32
C MET A 51 -2.09 2.85 21.31
N PRO A 52 -1.36 3.03 22.43
CA PRO A 52 -0.22 3.94 22.47
C PRO A 52 1.01 3.30 21.81
N GLN A 53 1.89 4.14 21.29
CA GLN A 53 3.28 3.80 20.97
C GLN A 53 4.07 3.51 22.27
N SER A 54 5.22 2.83 22.15
CA SER A 54 6.15 2.64 23.27
C SER A 54 7.14 3.79 23.36
N GLU A 55 7.57 4.33 22.21
CA GLU A 55 8.50 5.46 22.09
C GLU A 55 8.09 6.34 20.91
N GLY A 56 8.63 7.57 20.88
CA GLY A 56 8.36 8.54 19.82
C GLY A 56 7.03 9.25 19.95
N SER A 57 6.59 9.91 18.89
CA SER A 57 5.34 10.66 18.86
C SER A 57 4.61 10.52 17.53
N ALA A 58 3.28 10.61 17.58
CA ALA A 58 2.41 10.61 16.41
C ALA A 58 1.36 11.71 16.53
N THR A 59 1.21 12.52 15.47
CA THR A 59 0.23 13.62 15.47
C THR A 59 -0.65 13.56 14.23
N ILE A 60 -1.93 13.92 14.39
CA ILE A 60 -2.92 14.05 13.32
C ILE A 60 -3.61 15.41 13.44
N ALA A 61 -3.61 16.18 12.38
CA ALA A 61 -4.20 17.51 12.31
C ALA A 61 -3.69 18.47 13.42
N GLY A 62 -2.45 18.25 13.90
CA GLY A 62 -1.83 19.04 14.97
C GLY A 62 -2.13 18.53 16.39
N PHE A 63 -2.91 17.45 16.54
CA PHE A 63 -3.23 16.84 17.83
C PHE A 63 -2.38 15.59 18.06
N ASP A 64 -1.84 15.42 19.25
CA ASP A 64 -1.08 14.23 19.63
C ASP A 64 -2.00 13.02 19.84
N CYS A 65 -1.59 11.86 19.28
CA CYS A 65 -2.39 10.64 19.34
C CYS A 65 -2.48 10.04 20.74
N LEU A 66 -1.47 10.27 21.60
CA LEU A 66 -1.43 9.78 22.98
C LEU A 66 -2.17 10.74 23.92
N ASP A 67 -1.83 12.03 23.87
CA ASP A 67 -2.30 13.02 24.84
C ASP A 67 -3.68 13.60 24.48
N GLN A 68 -4.04 13.66 23.19
CA GLN A 68 -5.26 14.28 22.69
C GLN A 68 -6.11 13.33 21.82
N PRO A 69 -6.38 12.08 22.26
CA PRO A 69 -7.01 11.06 21.42
C PRO A 69 -8.43 11.42 20.98
N MET A 70 -9.17 12.20 21.77
CA MET A 70 -10.54 12.61 21.42
C MET A 70 -10.55 13.67 20.32
N ASP A 71 -9.54 14.56 20.30
CA ASP A 71 -9.41 15.56 19.25
C ASP A 71 -8.93 14.91 17.95
N VAL A 72 -7.98 13.98 18.01
CA VAL A 72 -7.59 13.14 16.87
C VAL A 72 -8.82 12.44 16.28
N LYS A 73 -9.62 11.73 17.10
CA LYS A 73 -10.81 10.99 16.65
C LYS A 73 -11.91 11.87 16.05
N ARG A 74 -11.95 13.17 16.36
CA ARG A 74 -12.87 14.13 15.71
C ARG A 74 -12.40 14.50 14.29
N HIS A 75 -11.09 14.50 14.06
CA HIS A 75 -10.47 14.86 12.79
C HIS A 75 -10.13 13.65 11.91
N LEU A 76 -10.45 12.44 12.37
CA LEU A 76 -10.09 11.19 11.75
C LEU A 76 -11.31 10.34 11.40
N GLY A 77 -11.37 9.88 10.14
CA GLY A 77 -12.20 8.76 9.71
C GLY A 77 -11.35 7.50 9.58
N TYR A 78 -11.84 6.39 10.09
CA TYR A 78 -11.12 5.11 10.07
C TYR A 78 -11.97 4.00 9.49
N LEU A 79 -11.41 3.31 8.51
CA LEU A 79 -11.91 2.06 7.95
C LEU A 79 -10.91 0.95 8.30
N PRO A 80 -11.17 0.09 9.28
CA PRO A 80 -10.35 -1.09 9.54
C PRO A 80 -10.59 -2.15 8.46
N GLU A 81 -9.66 -3.12 8.33
CA GLU A 81 -9.76 -4.26 7.40
C GLU A 81 -11.12 -4.98 7.50
N ILE A 82 -11.59 -5.19 8.73
CA ILE A 82 -12.95 -5.71 9.01
C ILE A 82 -13.76 -4.59 9.67
N PRO A 83 -14.66 -3.93 8.92
CA PRO A 83 -15.48 -2.86 9.48
C PRO A 83 -16.41 -3.40 10.60
N PRO A 84 -16.44 -2.75 11.78
CA PRO A 84 -17.28 -3.14 12.90
C PRO A 84 -18.74 -2.69 12.66
N LEU A 85 -19.42 -3.34 11.76
CA LEU A 85 -20.80 -3.02 11.39
C LEU A 85 -21.80 -3.73 12.30
N TYR A 86 -22.97 -3.14 12.48
CA TYR A 86 -24.11 -3.77 13.14
C TYR A 86 -24.99 -4.46 12.08
N PRO A 87 -24.91 -5.79 11.94
CA PRO A 87 -25.56 -6.51 10.84
C PRO A 87 -27.09 -6.47 10.91
N GLU A 88 -27.68 -6.20 12.07
CA GLU A 88 -29.13 -6.08 12.31
C GLU A 88 -29.72 -4.73 11.89
N LEU A 89 -28.89 -3.70 11.75
CA LEU A 89 -29.34 -2.37 11.35
C LEU A 89 -29.39 -2.24 9.81
N THR A 90 -30.27 -1.37 9.32
CA THR A 90 -30.19 -0.88 7.95
C THR A 90 -28.98 0.07 7.81
N VAL A 91 -28.53 0.29 6.57
CA VAL A 91 -27.44 1.24 6.31
C VAL A 91 -27.79 2.63 6.83
N ASP A 92 -29.02 3.08 6.63
CA ASP A 92 -29.50 4.39 7.06
C ASP A 92 -29.50 4.53 8.59
N GLU A 93 -29.99 3.52 9.30
CA GLU A 93 -29.97 3.48 10.77
C GLU A 93 -28.55 3.48 11.32
N TYR A 94 -27.66 2.67 10.73
CA TYR A 94 -26.26 2.59 11.13
C TYR A 94 -25.54 3.92 10.95
N LEU A 95 -25.68 4.56 9.78
CA LEU A 95 -25.04 5.86 9.52
C LEU A 95 -25.62 6.96 10.41
N THR A 96 -26.92 6.89 10.74
CA THR A 96 -27.55 7.78 11.71
C THR A 96 -26.96 7.59 13.10
N PHE A 97 -26.77 6.35 13.54
CA PHE A 97 -26.14 6.02 14.81
C PHE A 97 -24.71 6.56 14.88
N VAL A 98 -23.88 6.26 13.86
CA VAL A 98 -22.48 6.74 13.83
C VAL A 98 -22.39 8.26 13.82
N GLY A 99 -23.23 8.94 13.04
CA GLY A 99 -23.24 10.39 12.98
C GLY A 99 -23.62 11.04 14.31
N ARG A 100 -24.53 10.41 15.09
CA ARG A 100 -24.83 10.84 16.47
C ARG A 100 -23.64 10.63 17.41
N LEU A 101 -22.92 9.50 17.29
CA LEU A 101 -21.67 9.27 18.05
C LEU A 101 -20.60 10.32 17.73
N LYS A 102 -20.53 10.75 16.47
CA LYS A 102 -19.64 11.85 16.03
C LYS A 102 -20.19 13.24 16.38
N ARG A 103 -21.29 13.32 17.14
CA ARG A 103 -21.92 14.57 17.64
C ARG A 103 -22.37 15.52 16.52
N LEU A 104 -22.79 15.00 15.38
CA LEU A 104 -23.40 15.81 14.33
C LEU A 104 -24.77 16.32 14.79
N THR A 105 -25.05 17.58 14.49
CA THR A 105 -26.42 18.13 14.71
C THR A 105 -27.42 17.43 13.78
N PRO A 106 -28.71 17.34 14.14
CA PRO A 106 -29.71 16.64 13.30
C PRO A 106 -29.74 17.12 11.84
N GLN A 107 -29.63 18.43 11.62
CA GLN A 107 -29.62 19.01 10.29
C GLN A 107 -28.35 18.61 9.48
N ARG A 108 -27.17 18.73 10.09
CA ARG A 108 -25.91 18.34 9.49
C ARG A 108 -25.87 16.83 9.24
N LEU A 109 -26.39 16.02 10.16
CA LEU A 109 -26.47 14.58 10.01
C LEU A 109 -27.34 14.18 8.81
N ALA A 110 -28.53 14.77 8.64
CA ALA A 110 -29.39 14.47 7.51
C ALA A 110 -28.70 14.78 6.18
N SER A 111 -28.09 15.96 6.05
CA SER A 111 -27.36 16.38 4.85
C SER A 111 -26.14 15.48 4.58
N ARG A 112 -25.30 15.22 5.60
CA ARG A 112 -24.09 14.40 5.45
C ARG A 112 -24.43 12.96 5.11
N ARG A 113 -25.47 12.40 5.74
CA ARG A 113 -25.91 11.02 5.47
C ARG A 113 -26.32 10.83 4.01
N SER A 114 -27.19 11.70 3.49
CA SER A 114 -27.57 11.65 2.07
C SER A 114 -26.36 11.76 1.15
N HIS A 115 -25.51 12.77 1.40
CA HIS A 115 -24.31 13.00 0.60
C HIS A 115 -23.37 11.79 0.57
N VAL A 116 -23.09 11.20 1.75
CA VAL A 116 -22.16 10.06 1.86
C VAL A 116 -22.75 8.79 1.23
N ILE A 117 -24.07 8.55 1.39
CA ILE A 117 -24.76 7.43 0.73
C ILE A 117 -24.59 7.50 -0.79
N ASP A 118 -24.79 8.69 -1.36
CA ASP A 118 -24.63 8.92 -2.80
C ASP A 118 -23.16 8.78 -3.22
N GLN A 119 -22.24 9.37 -2.47
CA GLN A 119 -20.79 9.38 -2.74
C GLN A 119 -20.20 7.97 -2.78
N VAL A 120 -20.61 7.08 -1.88
CA VAL A 120 -20.10 5.69 -1.86
C VAL A 120 -20.96 4.71 -2.66
N GLY A 121 -22.01 5.19 -3.36
CA GLY A 121 -22.87 4.36 -4.22
C GLY A 121 -23.80 3.41 -3.48
N LEU A 122 -24.33 3.82 -2.32
CA LEU A 122 -25.27 3.02 -1.49
C LEU A 122 -26.74 3.38 -1.69
N GLY A 123 -27.08 4.32 -2.59
CA GLY A 123 -28.43 4.86 -2.76
C GLY A 123 -29.53 3.82 -2.97
N HIS A 124 -29.24 2.73 -3.71
CA HIS A 124 -30.22 1.67 -3.98
C HIS A 124 -30.33 0.59 -2.86
N VAL A 125 -29.45 0.62 -1.84
CA VAL A 125 -29.43 -0.34 -0.74
C VAL A 125 -29.50 0.28 0.65
N HIS A 126 -29.64 1.61 0.77
CA HIS A 126 -29.59 2.33 2.06
C HIS A 126 -30.64 1.85 3.08
N ASN A 127 -31.78 1.36 2.61
CA ASN A 127 -32.85 0.79 3.44
C ASN A 127 -32.68 -0.73 3.71
N ARG A 128 -31.66 -1.37 3.15
CA ARG A 128 -31.42 -2.80 3.40
C ARG A 128 -30.63 -3.02 4.68
N VAL A 129 -30.93 -4.12 5.34
CA VAL A 129 -30.20 -4.62 6.53
C VAL A 129 -28.77 -4.98 6.12
N ILE A 130 -27.79 -4.50 6.87
CA ILE A 130 -26.35 -4.64 6.57
C ILE A 130 -25.93 -6.10 6.48
N GLY A 131 -26.51 -6.98 7.32
CA GLY A 131 -26.23 -8.42 7.31
C GLY A 131 -26.55 -9.09 5.97
N HIS A 132 -27.48 -8.56 5.20
CA HIS A 132 -27.89 -9.08 3.90
C HIS A 132 -27.11 -8.49 2.70
N LEU A 133 -26.12 -7.64 2.97
CA LEU A 133 -25.28 -7.03 1.94
C LEU A 133 -24.09 -7.93 1.58
N SER A 134 -23.64 -7.86 0.32
CA SER A 134 -22.37 -8.46 -0.10
C SER A 134 -21.19 -7.85 0.64
N LYS A 135 -20.02 -8.50 0.62
CA LYS A 135 -18.80 -7.98 1.24
C LYS A 135 -18.45 -6.59 0.72
N GLY A 136 -18.53 -6.36 -0.60
CA GLY A 136 -18.26 -5.06 -1.21
C GLY A 136 -19.20 -3.96 -0.75
N TYR A 137 -20.49 -4.25 -0.60
CA TYR A 137 -21.43 -3.27 -0.03
C TYR A 137 -21.15 -3.00 1.45
N ARG A 138 -20.79 -4.01 2.23
CA ARG A 138 -20.37 -3.80 3.64
C ARG A 138 -19.11 -2.95 3.73
N GLN A 139 -18.15 -3.13 2.81
CA GLN A 139 -16.96 -2.27 2.73
C GLN A 139 -17.33 -0.82 2.43
N ARG A 140 -18.26 -0.58 1.48
CA ARG A 140 -18.79 0.77 1.20
C ARG A 140 -19.51 1.38 2.41
N VAL A 141 -20.24 0.59 3.20
CA VAL A 141 -20.85 1.06 4.47
C VAL A 141 -19.76 1.43 5.46
N GLY A 142 -18.68 0.65 5.56
CA GLY A 142 -17.51 0.96 6.38
C GLY A 142 -16.82 2.26 5.96
N LEU A 143 -16.69 2.51 4.66
CA LEU A 143 -16.15 3.77 4.14
C LEU A 143 -17.12 4.94 4.40
N ALA A 144 -18.43 4.73 4.23
CA ALA A 144 -19.45 5.72 4.55
C ALA A 144 -19.39 6.18 6.01
N GLN A 145 -19.23 5.24 6.94
CA GLN A 145 -19.08 5.56 8.37
C GLN A 145 -17.81 6.37 8.65
N ALA A 146 -16.71 6.10 7.95
CA ALA A 146 -15.49 6.88 8.09
C ALA A 146 -15.65 8.33 7.59
N LEU A 147 -16.50 8.55 6.56
CA LEU A 147 -16.75 9.82 5.91
C LEU A 147 -17.89 10.66 6.52
N ILE A 148 -18.74 10.07 7.37
CA ILE A 148 -20.02 10.70 7.81
C ILE A 148 -19.83 12.06 8.44
N HIS A 149 -18.77 12.28 9.22
CA HIS A 149 -18.49 13.51 9.94
C HIS A 149 -17.56 14.48 9.17
N ASP A 150 -17.20 14.16 7.93
CA ASP A 150 -16.35 14.97 7.04
C ASP A 150 -14.96 15.24 7.63
N PRO A 151 -14.22 14.20 7.98
CA PRO A 151 -12.92 14.36 8.64
C PRO A 151 -11.86 14.83 7.65
N PRO A 152 -10.90 15.68 8.03
CA PRO A 152 -9.80 16.08 7.16
C PRO A 152 -8.79 14.94 6.89
N VAL A 153 -8.79 13.89 7.71
CA VAL A 153 -7.89 12.73 7.58
C VAL A 153 -8.68 11.44 7.51
N LEU A 154 -8.28 10.55 6.61
CA LEU A 154 -8.81 9.19 6.49
C LEU A 154 -7.67 8.17 6.62
N ILE A 155 -7.90 7.14 7.41
CA ILE A 155 -7.04 5.96 7.49
C ILE A 155 -7.86 4.77 7.02
N LEU A 156 -7.37 4.10 5.96
CA LEU A 156 -8.03 2.99 5.30
C LEU A 156 -7.10 1.77 5.38
N ASP A 157 -7.47 0.81 6.24
CA ASP A 157 -6.66 -0.39 6.46
C ASP A 157 -7.16 -1.51 5.55
N GLU A 158 -6.35 -1.89 4.54
CA GLU A 158 -6.63 -2.94 3.55
C GLU A 158 -8.04 -2.84 2.92
N PRO A 159 -8.44 -1.68 2.34
CA PRO A 159 -9.83 -1.41 1.95
C PRO A 159 -10.36 -2.28 0.82
N THR A 160 -9.50 -2.99 0.10
CA THR A 160 -9.83 -3.81 -1.07
C THR A 160 -9.76 -5.31 -0.82
N VAL A 161 -9.31 -5.73 0.38
CA VAL A 161 -9.11 -7.15 0.71
C VAL A 161 -10.39 -7.98 0.57
N GLY A 162 -10.28 -9.04 -0.27
CA GLY A 162 -11.35 -10.00 -0.49
C GLY A 162 -12.57 -9.47 -1.26
N LEU A 163 -12.37 -8.40 -2.01
CA LEU A 163 -13.30 -7.90 -3.01
C LEU A 163 -13.02 -8.56 -4.37
N ASP A 164 -14.03 -8.62 -5.23
CA ASP A 164 -13.85 -9.04 -6.62
C ASP A 164 -13.16 -7.93 -7.45
N PRO A 165 -12.56 -8.25 -8.62
CA PRO A 165 -11.80 -7.29 -9.43
C PRO A 165 -12.58 -6.02 -9.81
N LYS A 166 -13.88 -6.14 -10.06
CA LYS A 166 -14.73 -4.99 -10.39
C LYS A 166 -14.89 -4.06 -9.19
N GLN A 167 -15.18 -4.64 -8.03
CA GLN A 167 -15.33 -3.88 -6.78
C GLN A 167 -14.02 -3.21 -6.37
N ILE A 168 -12.86 -3.84 -6.60
CA ILE A 168 -11.55 -3.25 -6.37
C ILE A 168 -11.39 -1.96 -7.19
N ILE A 169 -11.71 -1.99 -8.49
CA ILE A 169 -11.64 -0.80 -9.35
C ILE A 169 -12.56 0.30 -8.83
N GLU A 170 -13.80 -0.02 -8.51
CA GLU A 170 -14.78 0.94 -8.01
C GLU A 170 -14.36 1.59 -6.67
N ILE A 171 -13.80 0.82 -5.74
CA ILE A 171 -13.28 1.35 -4.46
C ILE A 171 -12.06 2.23 -4.68
N ARG A 172 -11.17 1.87 -5.60
CA ARG A 172 -10.00 2.69 -5.96
C ARG A 172 -10.41 4.04 -6.56
N GLU A 173 -11.34 4.04 -7.49
CA GLU A 173 -11.88 5.28 -8.08
C GLU A 173 -12.53 6.16 -7.01
N LEU A 174 -13.27 5.55 -6.10
CA LEU A 174 -13.88 6.25 -4.98
C LEU A 174 -12.80 6.89 -4.07
N ILE A 175 -11.78 6.13 -3.65
CA ILE A 175 -10.68 6.66 -2.82
C ILE A 175 -9.96 7.79 -3.57
N LYS A 176 -9.69 7.63 -4.86
CA LYS A 176 -9.07 8.66 -5.69
C LYS A 176 -9.92 9.93 -5.78
N SER A 177 -11.24 9.81 -5.82
CA SER A 177 -12.16 10.96 -5.83
C SER A 177 -12.17 11.76 -4.53
N LEU A 178 -11.69 11.17 -3.41
CA LEU A 178 -11.55 11.83 -2.11
C LEU A 178 -10.25 12.64 -1.99
N ALA A 179 -9.30 12.45 -2.92
CA ALA A 179 -8.03 13.18 -2.96
C ALA A 179 -8.25 14.70 -2.97
N GLY A 180 -7.34 15.44 -2.36
CA GLY A 180 -7.39 16.90 -2.27
C GLY A 180 -8.35 17.41 -1.19
N SER A 181 -9.55 16.81 -1.03
CA SER A 181 -10.47 17.15 0.05
C SER A 181 -10.11 16.48 1.37
N HIS A 182 -9.55 15.28 1.30
CA HIS A 182 -9.07 14.52 2.46
C HIS A 182 -7.59 14.18 2.32
N THR A 183 -6.89 14.07 3.45
CA THR A 183 -5.55 13.48 3.54
C THR A 183 -5.72 12.00 3.86
N ILE A 184 -5.15 11.10 3.07
CA ILE A 184 -5.46 9.67 3.16
C ILE A 184 -4.20 8.87 3.42
N ILE A 185 -4.22 7.97 4.41
CA ILE A 185 -3.30 6.85 4.52
C ILE A 185 -4.05 5.59 4.11
N LEU A 186 -3.49 4.87 3.16
CA LEU A 186 -4.01 3.59 2.68
C LEU A 186 -3.00 2.50 3.00
N SER A 187 -3.33 1.54 3.87
CA SER A 187 -2.49 0.35 4.02
C SER A 187 -2.85 -0.70 2.97
N THR A 188 -1.84 -1.35 2.41
CA THR A 188 -2.02 -2.47 1.49
C THR A 188 -0.77 -3.34 1.43
N HIS A 189 -0.92 -4.59 1.04
CA HIS A 189 0.16 -5.50 0.68
C HIS A 189 0.25 -5.70 -0.84
N ILE A 190 -0.56 -4.98 -1.64
CA ILE A 190 -0.67 -5.14 -3.08
C ILE A 190 -0.07 -3.91 -3.78
N LEU A 191 1.16 -4.05 -4.30
CA LEU A 191 1.89 -2.97 -4.94
C LEU A 191 1.14 -2.30 -6.10
N PRO A 192 0.51 -3.03 -7.06
CA PRO A 192 -0.29 -2.41 -8.13
C PRO A 192 -1.45 -1.55 -7.62
N GLU A 193 -1.97 -1.82 -6.42
CA GLU A 193 -3.02 -0.99 -5.83
C GLU A 193 -2.47 0.34 -5.34
N ALA A 194 -1.37 0.29 -4.59
CA ALA A 194 -0.70 1.50 -4.12
C ALA A 194 -0.33 2.42 -5.30
N MET A 195 0.22 1.85 -6.36
CA MET A 195 0.65 2.60 -7.55
C MET A 195 -0.49 3.26 -8.32
N ALA A 196 -1.66 2.63 -8.35
CA ALA A 196 -2.80 3.16 -9.13
C ALA A 196 -3.45 4.40 -8.49
N ILE A 197 -3.27 4.61 -7.17
CA ILE A 197 -4.06 5.58 -6.39
C ILE A 197 -3.19 6.64 -5.72
N CYS A 198 -1.97 6.28 -5.26
CA CYS A 198 -1.23 7.06 -4.27
C CYS A 198 -0.26 8.05 -4.91
N ASP A 199 -0.07 9.20 -4.26
CA ASP A 199 0.93 10.20 -4.63
C ASP A 199 2.33 9.78 -4.18
N ARG A 200 2.43 9.03 -3.07
CA ARG A 200 3.66 8.55 -2.46
C ARG A 200 3.44 7.22 -1.77
N VAL A 201 4.47 6.40 -1.75
CA VAL A 201 4.50 5.08 -1.11
C VAL A 201 5.58 5.05 -0.04
N VAL A 202 5.21 4.59 1.14
CA VAL A 202 6.14 4.19 2.21
C VAL A 202 6.11 2.68 2.29
N ILE A 203 7.27 2.05 2.19
CA ILE A 203 7.42 0.60 2.31
C ILE A 203 7.94 0.27 3.70
N ILE A 204 7.20 -0.58 4.42
CA ILE A 204 7.59 -1.07 5.74
C ILE A 204 7.91 -2.57 5.68
N HIS A 205 9.01 -2.96 6.33
CA HIS A 205 9.43 -4.34 6.50
C HIS A 205 9.98 -4.54 7.91
N GLU A 206 9.58 -5.62 8.59
CA GLU A 206 10.02 -5.95 9.96
C GLU A 206 9.99 -4.78 10.95
N GLY A 207 8.95 -3.94 10.84
CA GLY A 207 8.75 -2.79 11.72
C GLY A 207 9.54 -1.54 11.35
N ARG A 208 10.34 -1.54 10.28
CA ARG A 208 11.15 -0.39 9.82
C ARG A 208 10.70 0.09 8.45
N ILE A 209 10.87 1.38 8.19
CA ILE A 209 10.67 1.93 6.83
C ILE A 209 11.93 1.65 6.03
N VAL A 210 11.77 0.89 4.93
CA VAL A 210 12.86 0.52 4.02
C VAL A 210 12.90 1.38 2.75
N ALA A 211 11.82 2.03 2.40
CA ALA A 211 11.80 2.98 1.27
C ALA A 211 10.63 3.95 1.38
N GLU A 212 10.82 5.15 0.84
CA GLU A 212 9.80 6.17 0.70
C GLU A 212 10.07 6.96 -0.59
N ASP A 213 9.15 6.91 -1.56
CA ASP A 213 9.24 7.71 -2.79
C ASP A 213 7.88 7.80 -3.51
N ALA A 214 7.83 8.60 -4.58
CA ALA A 214 6.73 8.57 -5.53
C ALA A 214 6.68 7.20 -6.26
N PRO A 215 5.48 6.68 -6.60
CA PRO A 215 5.34 5.37 -7.24
C PRO A 215 6.26 5.16 -8.44
N ASP A 216 6.31 6.11 -9.37
CA ASP A 216 7.11 6.03 -10.60
C ASP A 216 8.62 5.95 -10.31
N ARG A 217 9.11 6.69 -9.31
CA ARG A 217 10.51 6.66 -8.90
C ARG A 217 10.90 5.36 -8.23
N LEU A 218 10.02 4.83 -7.37
CA LEU A 218 10.21 3.52 -6.76
C LEU A 218 10.35 2.44 -7.83
N PHE A 219 9.48 2.48 -8.86
CA PHE A 219 9.53 1.55 -9.96
C PHE A 219 10.79 1.66 -10.79
N SER A 220 11.23 2.86 -11.11
CA SER A 220 12.46 3.07 -11.90
C SER A 220 13.71 2.60 -11.17
N ARG A 221 13.78 2.77 -9.84
CA ARG A 221 14.89 2.25 -9.01
C ARG A 221 14.89 0.72 -8.92
N LEU A 222 13.71 0.11 -8.89
CA LEU A 222 13.55 -1.34 -8.74
C LEU A 222 13.68 -2.09 -10.06
N ARG A 223 13.45 -1.44 -11.20
CA ARG A 223 13.66 -1.97 -12.53
C ARG A 223 15.13 -1.90 -12.89
N GLN A 224 15.90 -2.91 -12.50
CA GLN A 224 17.25 -3.13 -13.07
C GLN A 224 17.18 -3.93 -14.39
N SER A 225 16.09 -4.64 -14.63
CA SER A 225 15.81 -5.40 -15.85
C SER A 225 14.30 -5.56 -16.02
N GLU A 226 13.84 -5.63 -17.26
CA GLU A 226 12.48 -6.09 -17.55
C GLU A 226 12.46 -7.62 -17.54
N LYS A 227 11.58 -8.21 -16.74
CA LYS A 227 11.37 -9.66 -16.74
C LYS A 227 10.18 -10.03 -17.62
N MET A 228 10.34 -11.07 -18.43
CA MET A 228 9.27 -11.63 -19.26
C MET A 228 9.12 -13.11 -18.99
N SER A 229 7.90 -13.62 -18.99
CA SER A 229 7.61 -15.05 -19.03
C SER A 229 7.40 -15.46 -20.47
N LEU A 230 8.13 -16.47 -20.91
CA LEU A 230 8.01 -17.08 -22.23
C LEU A 230 7.62 -18.54 -22.09
N THR A 231 6.51 -18.95 -22.74
CA THR A 231 6.09 -20.35 -22.84
C THR A 231 6.02 -20.78 -24.28
N VAL A 232 6.65 -21.90 -24.59
CA VAL A 232 6.72 -22.49 -25.92
C VAL A 232 6.13 -23.91 -25.97
N LYS A 233 5.74 -24.38 -27.14
CA LYS A 233 5.07 -25.68 -27.30
C LYS A 233 6.04 -26.86 -27.27
N GLN A 234 7.13 -26.75 -27.98
CA GLN A 234 8.10 -27.85 -28.20
C GLN A 234 9.52 -27.29 -28.24
N PRO A 235 10.13 -26.95 -27.08
CA PRO A 235 11.50 -26.45 -27.06
C PRO A 235 12.50 -27.57 -27.35
N GLN A 236 13.62 -27.23 -27.99
CA GLN A 236 14.79 -28.11 -28.05
C GLN A 236 15.56 -28.08 -26.74
N PRO A 237 16.41 -29.07 -26.42
CA PRO A 237 17.12 -29.14 -25.15
C PRO A 237 17.98 -27.90 -24.81
N ASP A 238 18.51 -27.23 -25.82
CA ASP A 238 19.42 -26.08 -25.73
C ASP A 238 18.73 -24.71 -25.89
N TRP A 239 17.40 -24.66 -25.85
CA TRP A 239 16.64 -23.46 -26.17
C TRP A 239 16.87 -22.30 -25.18
N LEU A 240 17.14 -22.61 -23.90
CA LEU A 240 17.45 -21.59 -22.87
C LEU A 240 18.80 -20.92 -23.13
N GLU A 241 19.81 -21.72 -23.50
CA GLU A 241 21.15 -21.20 -23.87
C GLU A 241 21.09 -20.30 -25.09
N ARG A 242 20.34 -20.73 -26.11
CA ARG A 242 20.14 -19.92 -27.33
C ARG A 242 19.37 -18.62 -27.07
N LEU A 243 18.38 -18.63 -26.17
CA LEU A 243 17.70 -17.41 -25.74
C LEU A 243 18.66 -16.45 -25.05
N GLY A 244 19.54 -16.97 -24.18
CA GLY A 244 20.56 -16.17 -23.50
C GLY A 244 21.58 -15.50 -24.39
N MET A 245 21.77 -16.02 -25.64
CA MET A 245 22.66 -15.40 -26.62
C MET A 245 22.04 -14.24 -27.41
N LEU A 246 20.74 -13.96 -27.21
CA LEU A 246 20.07 -12.87 -27.93
C LEU A 246 20.50 -11.50 -27.41
N PRO A 247 20.80 -10.53 -28.30
CA PRO A 247 21.16 -9.17 -27.90
C PRO A 247 20.03 -8.52 -27.07
N GLY A 248 20.35 -8.03 -25.86
CA GLY A 248 19.43 -7.41 -24.93
C GLY A 248 18.85 -8.38 -23.88
N VAL A 249 19.13 -9.69 -23.97
CA VAL A 249 18.83 -10.66 -22.92
C VAL A 249 19.99 -10.66 -21.93
N LEU A 250 19.68 -10.44 -20.64
CA LEU A 250 20.67 -10.43 -19.56
C LEU A 250 20.79 -11.80 -18.89
N ASP A 251 19.65 -12.48 -18.71
CA ASP A 251 19.62 -13.78 -18.05
C ASP A 251 18.36 -14.56 -18.45
N VAL A 252 18.44 -15.91 -18.39
CA VAL A 252 17.33 -16.81 -18.70
C VAL A 252 17.22 -17.86 -17.58
N LEU A 253 16.17 -17.74 -16.78
CA LEU A 253 15.92 -18.61 -15.63
C LEU A 253 14.88 -19.68 -15.98
N PRO A 254 15.20 -20.97 -15.81
CA PRO A 254 14.22 -22.05 -15.98
C PRO A 254 13.14 -21.95 -14.91
N THR A 255 11.94 -22.45 -15.22
CA THR A 255 10.85 -22.60 -14.26
C THR A 255 10.59 -24.09 -13.96
N ALA A 256 9.66 -24.39 -13.07
CA ALA A 256 9.22 -25.77 -12.82
C ALA A 256 8.62 -26.45 -14.07
N ASN A 257 8.11 -25.67 -15.02
CA ASN A 257 7.64 -26.17 -16.32
C ASN A 257 8.80 -26.08 -17.35
N PRO A 258 9.27 -27.19 -17.91
CA PRO A 258 10.40 -27.20 -18.87
C PRO A 258 10.13 -26.41 -20.16
N ASN A 259 8.87 -26.12 -20.46
CA ASN A 259 8.45 -25.35 -21.63
C ASN A 259 8.30 -23.85 -21.33
N THR A 260 8.60 -23.42 -20.12
CA THR A 260 8.46 -22.03 -19.67
C THR A 260 9.76 -21.53 -19.08
N CYS A 261 10.16 -20.30 -19.39
CA CYS A 261 11.28 -19.64 -18.74
C CYS A 261 10.95 -18.19 -18.37
N THR A 262 11.72 -17.64 -17.45
CA THR A 262 11.76 -16.21 -17.15
C THR A 262 12.98 -15.59 -17.80
N ILE A 263 12.79 -14.55 -18.60
CA ILE A 263 13.85 -13.85 -19.32
C ILE A 263 14.02 -12.49 -18.66
N ALA A 264 15.24 -12.16 -18.23
CA ALA A 264 15.61 -10.81 -17.81
C ALA A 264 16.18 -10.05 -19.02
N CYS A 265 15.63 -8.89 -19.32
CA CYS A 265 15.97 -8.06 -20.47
C CYS A 265 16.56 -6.72 -20.02
N GLU A 266 17.38 -6.09 -20.87
CA GLU A 266 17.85 -4.73 -20.69
C GLU A 266 16.65 -3.75 -20.60
N LEU A 267 16.78 -2.72 -19.76
CA LEU A 267 15.86 -1.59 -19.74
C LEU A 267 15.96 -0.83 -21.07
N GLU A 268 14.85 -0.24 -21.52
CA GLU A 268 14.75 0.61 -22.71
C GLU A 268 14.64 -0.15 -24.07
N GLN A 269 14.74 -1.48 -24.11
CA GLN A 269 14.50 -2.25 -25.34
C GLN A 269 13.29 -3.18 -25.18
N ASP A 270 12.22 -2.92 -25.93
CA ASP A 270 11.11 -3.88 -26.05
C ASP A 270 11.58 -5.09 -26.86
N LEU A 271 11.95 -6.15 -26.15
CA LEU A 271 12.44 -7.38 -26.79
C LEU A 271 11.32 -8.35 -27.21
N ARG A 272 10.05 -8.01 -27.01
CA ARG A 272 8.91 -8.92 -27.30
C ARG A 272 8.89 -9.34 -28.77
N GLU A 273 9.14 -8.42 -29.68
CA GLU A 273 9.19 -8.73 -31.12
C GLU A 273 10.35 -9.66 -31.44
N LYS A 274 11.57 -9.36 -30.96
CA LYS A 274 12.76 -10.18 -31.21
C LYS A 274 12.61 -11.59 -30.64
N LEU A 275 12.09 -11.71 -29.40
CA LEU A 275 11.84 -12.99 -28.74
C LEU A 275 10.78 -13.81 -29.51
N SER A 276 9.70 -13.18 -29.93
CA SER A 276 8.66 -13.87 -30.71
C SER A 276 9.18 -14.34 -32.06
N GLN A 277 9.93 -13.50 -32.79
CA GLN A 277 10.56 -13.87 -34.07
C GLN A 277 11.55 -15.03 -33.89
N PHE A 278 12.37 -15.00 -32.85
CA PHE A 278 13.30 -16.09 -32.54
C PHE A 278 12.56 -17.40 -32.33
N VAL A 279 11.56 -17.43 -31.43
CA VAL A 279 10.77 -18.63 -31.10
C VAL A 279 10.10 -19.22 -32.35
N VAL A 280 9.54 -18.36 -33.21
CA VAL A 280 8.88 -18.78 -34.44
C VAL A 280 9.90 -19.30 -35.47
N SER A 281 11.04 -18.61 -35.62
CA SER A 281 12.10 -19.04 -36.58
C SER A 281 12.74 -20.37 -36.22
N GLN A 282 12.82 -20.68 -34.90
CA GLN A 282 13.32 -21.98 -34.41
C GLN A 282 12.25 -23.08 -34.42
N GLY A 283 11.01 -22.77 -34.80
CA GLY A 283 9.93 -23.75 -34.85
C GLY A 283 9.42 -24.23 -33.48
N TYR A 284 9.73 -23.53 -32.38
CA TYR A 284 9.34 -23.95 -31.04
C TYR A 284 7.84 -23.78 -30.73
N GLY A 285 7.14 -22.92 -31.51
CA GLY A 285 5.72 -22.61 -31.29
C GLY A 285 5.48 -21.76 -30.05
N LEU A 286 5.28 -20.46 -30.26
CA LEU A 286 4.98 -19.50 -29.18
C LEU A 286 3.58 -19.76 -28.62
N LEU A 287 3.47 -20.01 -27.30
CA LEU A 287 2.21 -20.15 -26.59
C LEU A 287 1.88 -18.92 -25.77
N GLU A 288 2.86 -18.35 -25.06
CA GLU A 288 2.67 -17.16 -24.24
C GLU A 288 3.97 -16.34 -24.19
N LEU A 289 3.84 -15.02 -24.27
CA LEU A 289 4.90 -14.06 -23.99
C LEU A 289 4.26 -12.87 -23.26
N LYS A 290 4.58 -12.74 -21.97
CA LYS A 290 4.01 -11.66 -21.14
C LYS A 290 5.07 -11.02 -20.25
N PRO A 291 5.00 -9.71 -20.01
CA PRO A 291 5.82 -9.08 -19.00
C PRO A 291 5.44 -9.62 -17.60
N LEU A 292 6.44 -9.87 -16.78
CA LEU A 292 6.26 -10.18 -15.36
C LEU A 292 6.33 -8.87 -14.57
N SER A 293 5.25 -8.58 -13.84
CA SER A 293 5.30 -7.52 -12.83
C SER A 293 6.17 -7.99 -11.66
N LEU A 294 7.01 -7.09 -11.13
CA LEU A 294 7.75 -7.36 -9.91
C LEU A 294 6.75 -7.70 -8.79
N SER A 295 6.95 -8.82 -8.12
CA SER A 295 6.20 -9.13 -6.91
C SER A 295 6.67 -8.22 -5.75
N LEU A 296 5.84 -8.08 -4.73
CA LEU A 296 6.20 -7.30 -3.55
C LEU A 296 7.43 -7.90 -2.86
N GLU A 297 7.52 -9.24 -2.83
CA GLU A 297 8.65 -9.98 -2.27
C GLU A 297 9.96 -9.69 -3.04
N GLU A 298 9.93 -9.62 -4.36
CA GLU A 298 11.10 -9.23 -5.17
C GLU A 298 11.51 -7.79 -4.91
N VAL A 299 10.54 -6.89 -4.72
CA VAL A 299 10.78 -5.50 -4.33
C VAL A 299 11.49 -5.43 -2.97
N PHE A 300 11.01 -6.19 -1.98
CA PHE A 300 11.64 -6.24 -0.66
C PHE A 300 13.05 -6.80 -0.70
N LEU A 301 13.26 -7.94 -1.35
CA LEU A 301 14.58 -8.55 -1.47
C LEU A 301 15.59 -7.58 -2.10
N LYS A 302 15.19 -6.84 -3.12
CA LYS A 302 16.06 -5.85 -3.76
C LYS A 302 16.37 -4.66 -2.87
N LEU A 303 15.41 -4.17 -2.08
CA LEU A 303 15.62 -3.04 -1.17
C LEU A 303 16.49 -3.44 0.03
N THR A 304 16.29 -4.61 0.59
CA THR A 304 17.08 -5.11 1.72
C THR A 304 18.52 -5.45 1.33
N HIS A 305 18.77 -6.03 0.15
CA HIS A 305 20.14 -6.29 -0.33
C HIS A 305 20.91 -5.00 -0.66
N GLN A 306 20.24 -3.90 -1.07
CA GLN A 306 20.92 -2.63 -1.33
C GLN A 306 21.37 -1.93 -0.04
N GLU A 307 20.72 -2.17 1.10
CA GLU A 307 21.16 -1.65 2.41
C GLU A 307 22.35 -2.42 2.97
N GLU A 308 22.49 -3.71 2.69
CA GLU A 308 23.65 -4.50 3.09
C GLU A 308 24.92 -4.13 2.30
N ASP A 309 24.79 -3.73 1.04
CA ASP A 309 25.92 -3.26 0.20
C ASP A 309 26.33 -1.82 0.48
N ALA A 310 25.43 -1.00 1.04
CA ALA A 310 25.72 0.34 1.56
C ALA A 310 26.14 0.28 3.03
N GLY A 311 27.29 -0.36 3.33
CA GLY A 311 27.86 -0.47 4.68
C GLY A 311 27.92 0.88 5.41
N PRO A 312 28.02 0.89 6.76
CA PRO A 312 27.93 2.10 7.57
C PRO A 312 29.00 3.10 7.12
N GLY A 313 28.55 4.26 6.61
CA GLY A 313 29.42 5.34 6.18
C GLY A 313 30.40 5.68 7.27
N GLU A 314 31.69 5.65 6.93
CA GLU A 314 32.78 6.13 7.77
C GLU A 314 32.43 7.52 8.30
N SER A 315 32.16 7.58 9.59
CA SER A 315 32.11 8.86 10.30
C SER A 315 33.53 9.40 10.38
N ASP A 316 33.85 10.35 9.51
CA ASP A 316 35.03 11.19 9.63
C ASP A 316 35.01 11.90 11.00
N HIS A 317 35.73 11.37 11.94
CA HIS A 317 36.14 12.10 13.14
C HIS A 317 37.39 12.92 12.79
N PRO A 318 37.32 14.23 12.84
CA PRO A 318 38.57 15.01 12.81
C PRO A 318 39.30 14.87 14.15
N ASP A 319 40.45 14.23 14.05
CA ASP A 319 41.45 14.09 15.11
C ASP A 319 41.92 15.50 15.55
N SER A 320 41.58 15.89 16.76
CA SER A 320 42.12 17.10 17.40
C SER A 320 43.06 16.71 18.55
N SER A 321 44.25 16.27 18.18
CA SER A 321 45.39 16.28 19.09
C SER A 321 45.95 17.71 19.22
N GLY A 322 45.66 18.36 20.32
CA GLY A 322 46.21 19.64 20.75
C GLY A 322 46.58 19.56 22.22
N GLN A 323 47.83 19.24 22.54
CA GLN A 323 48.42 19.38 23.86
C GLN A 323 48.54 20.86 24.24
N PRO A 324 48.32 21.27 25.49
CA PRO A 324 48.68 22.57 25.99
C PRO A 324 50.14 22.59 26.54
N PRO A 325 50.86 23.67 26.39
CA PRO A 325 52.10 23.88 27.10
C PRO A 325 51.92 24.67 28.40
N ALA A 326 52.74 24.33 29.41
CA ALA A 326 53.16 25.00 30.66
C ALA A 326 52.06 25.41 31.66
#